data_eac97a1b6681d2816d21787d3d7ba2ab
#
_entry.id   eac97a1b6681d2816d21787d3d7ba2ab
#
_cell.length_a   1.000
_cell.length_b   1.000
_cell.length_c   1.000
_cell.angle_alpha   90.00
_cell.angle_beta   90.00
_cell.angle_gamma   90.00
#
_symmetry.space_group_name_H-M   'P 1'
#
loop_
_entity.id
_entity.type
_entity.pdbx_description
1 polymer ?
#
loop_
_entity_poly.entity_id
_entity_poly.type
_entity_poly.pdbx_seq_one_letter_code
_entity_poly.pdbx_strand_id
1 'polypeptide(L)'
;MDKPKSFAYIIFCLTFCLAFAVGSNYFINTITQSNMIYNSREPHKIGATYMTYNNTFYSVVNEEISKVVKEHGDQLITLDPAMSLKKQKEQIQYLMDQQVDALVITPVDYEGLKDLLKVVYKKNIPVIIVDTEVKQNKYVSYSIVSDNYDAGVQCAKDMMTKLDHANIVLLQHSTTRSGYLRIKGFEDTIQSNPNYKVIKRMECEGQLEVAMPKMESFIQEGKDFDVVMCLNDPSAMGAMAALSANNMLDGKFVYGIDGTPEAKEMVEEGKMAATVAQSPKTFGKKAG
;
A
#
# COMPACT_ATOMS: atom_id res chain seq x y z
N MET A 1 44.17 -68.37 20.14
CA MET A 1 44.46 -67.65 18.87
C MET A 1 43.19 -66.96 18.40
N ASP A 2 43.03 -65.70 18.84
CA ASP A 2 41.85 -64.88 18.44
C ASP A 2 42.30 -63.62 17.72
N LYS A 3 42.50 -63.72 16.42
CA LYS A 3 42.92 -62.56 15.59
C LYS A 3 42.07 -62.25 14.35
N PRO A 4 40.85 -62.78 14.11
CA PRO A 4 40.11 -62.31 12.93
C PRO A 4 39.08 -61.20 13.20
N LYS A 5 38.62 -60.97 14.45
CA LYS A 5 37.54 -59.98 14.73
C LYS A 5 38.02 -58.53 14.65
N SER A 6 39.25 -58.25 15.08
CA SER A 6 39.81 -56.90 15.06
C SER A 6 40.04 -56.36 13.63
N PHE A 7 40.43 -57.22 12.69
CA PHE A 7 40.68 -56.83 11.31
C PHE A 7 39.40 -56.51 10.55
N ALA A 8 38.32 -57.27 10.81
CA ALA A 8 37.00 -56.98 10.22
C ALA A 8 36.40 -55.64 10.70
N TYR A 9 36.63 -55.28 11.99
CA TYR A 9 36.21 -53.99 12.54
C TYR A 9 36.99 -52.79 11.89
N ILE A 10 38.26 -52.95 11.67
CA ILE A 10 39.09 -51.92 11.02
C ILE A 10 38.62 -51.69 9.58
N ILE A 11 38.33 -52.75 8.83
CA ILE A 11 37.82 -52.63 7.45
C ILE A 11 36.44 -51.98 7.47
N PHE A 12 35.55 -52.35 8.38
CA PHE A 12 34.22 -51.74 8.51
C PHE A 12 34.29 -50.23 8.84
N CYS A 13 35.14 -49.83 9.76
CA CYS A 13 35.35 -48.43 10.09
C CYS A 13 35.91 -47.64 8.91
N LEU A 14 36.89 -48.20 8.17
CA LEU A 14 37.46 -47.55 6.98
C LEU A 14 36.45 -47.41 5.85
N THR A 15 35.62 -48.41 5.58
CA THR A 15 34.55 -48.32 4.57
C THR A 15 33.45 -47.34 4.96
N PHE A 16 33.11 -47.29 6.25
CA PHE A 16 32.14 -46.31 6.77
C PHE A 16 32.65 -44.87 6.67
N CYS A 17 33.91 -44.63 7.05
CA CYS A 17 34.54 -43.31 6.91
C CYS A 17 34.66 -42.88 5.44
N LEU A 18 34.98 -43.82 4.53
CA LEU A 18 35.02 -43.54 3.10
C LEU A 18 33.68 -43.18 2.51
N ALA A 19 32.62 -43.96 2.89
CA ALA A 19 31.24 -43.70 2.47
C ALA A 19 30.73 -42.34 2.99
N PHE A 20 31.06 -42.00 4.25
CA PHE A 20 30.73 -40.71 4.85
C PHE A 20 31.42 -39.55 4.16
N ALA A 21 32.73 -39.69 3.85
CA ALA A 21 33.49 -38.69 3.13
C ALA A 21 32.99 -38.44 1.70
N VAL A 22 32.61 -39.52 0.99
CA VAL A 22 32.02 -39.45 -0.36
C VAL A 22 30.63 -38.83 -0.30
N GLY A 23 29.80 -39.21 0.67
CA GLY A 23 28.46 -38.66 0.88
C GLY A 23 28.49 -37.18 1.24
N SER A 24 29.40 -36.75 2.13
CA SER A 24 29.55 -35.35 2.50
C SER A 24 30.09 -34.48 1.36
N ASN A 25 31.04 -34.99 0.57
CA ASN A 25 31.50 -34.29 -0.64
C ASN A 25 30.43 -34.14 -1.70
N TYR A 26 29.61 -35.19 -1.91
CA TYR A 26 28.44 -35.12 -2.84
C TYR A 26 27.42 -34.11 -2.37
N PHE A 27 27.11 -34.08 -1.07
CA PHE A 27 26.16 -33.14 -0.48
C PHE A 27 26.67 -31.69 -0.55
N ILE A 28 27.96 -31.48 -0.22
CA ILE A 28 28.59 -30.15 -0.33
C ILE A 28 28.62 -29.69 -1.79
N ASN A 29 28.99 -30.54 -2.73
CA ASN A 29 29.01 -30.19 -4.16
C ASN A 29 27.58 -29.88 -4.68
N THR A 30 26.59 -30.61 -4.23
CA THR A 30 25.19 -30.34 -4.63
C THR A 30 24.69 -29.00 -4.11
N ILE A 31 25.02 -28.66 -2.85
CA ILE A 31 24.69 -27.35 -2.26
C ILE A 31 25.49 -26.24 -2.95
N THR A 32 26.77 -26.47 -3.23
CA THR A 32 27.62 -25.47 -3.90
C THR A 32 27.19 -25.25 -5.34
N GLN A 33 26.79 -26.29 -6.07
CA GLN A 33 26.23 -26.16 -7.42
C GLN A 33 24.86 -25.47 -7.41
N SER A 34 23.97 -25.79 -6.48
CA SER A 34 22.69 -25.10 -6.36
C SER A 34 22.88 -23.61 -6.01
N ASN A 35 23.82 -23.29 -5.12
CA ASN A 35 24.17 -21.90 -4.79
C ASN A 35 24.87 -21.18 -5.96
N MET A 36 25.70 -21.87 -6.77
CA MET A 36 26.32 -21.29 -7.96
C MET A 36 25.28 -21.04 -9.08
N ILE A 37 24.33 -21.92 -9.26
CA ILE A 37 23.24 -21.74 -10.23
C ILE A 37 22.34 -20.57 -9.80
N TYR A 38 22.06 -20.41 -8.49
CA TYR A 38 21.31 -19.28 -7.95
C TYR A 38 22.09 -17.95 -8.07
N ASN A 39 23.41 -17.97 -7.88
CA ASN A 39 24.29 -16.79 -8.03
C ASN A 39 24.72 -16.47 -9.48
N SER A 40 24.38 -17.28 -10.47
CA SER A 40 24.76 -17.04 -11.87
C SER A 40 23.73 -16.24 -12.67
N ARG A 41 22.55 -15.94 -12.05
CA ARG A 41 21.55 -15.07 -12.65
C ARG A 41 21.92 -13.61 -12.41
N GLU A 42 21.93 -12.80 -13.45
CA GLU A 42 21.99 -11.34 -13.27
C GLU A 42 20.79 -10.88 -12.43
N PRO A 43 21.02 -10.01 -11.42
CA PRO A 43 19.93 -9.49 -10.60
C PRO A 43 18.91 -8.74 -11.45
N HIS A 44 17.63 -9.06 -11.29
CA HIS A 44 16.58 -8.23 -11.89
C HIS A 44 16.52 -6.87 -11.19
N LYS A 45 16.15 -5.86 -11.98
CA LYS A 45 15.92 -4.50 -11.48
C LYS A 45 14.42 -4.23 -11.47
N ILE A 46 13.89 -3.95 -10.28
CA ILE A 46 12.49 -3.59 -10.11
C ILE A 46 12.42 -2.09 -9.86
N GLY A 47 11.65 -1.37 -10.67
CA GLY A 47 11.38 0.05 -10.46
C GLY A 47 10.09 0.25 -9.69
N ALA A 48 10.08 1.12 -8.68
CA ALA A 48 8.88 1.46 -7.93
C ALA A 48 8.69 2.98 -7.88
N THR A 49 7.45 3.44 -8.08
CA THR A 49 7.05 4.83 -7.87
C THR A 49 5.66 4.87 -7.24
N TYR A 50 5.54 5.56 -6.10
CA TYR A 50 4.30 5.69 -5.32
C TYR A 50 3.71 7.09 -5.52
N MET A 51 2.53 7.38 -4.92
CA MET A 51 1.99 8.74 -4.91
C MET A 51 2.90 9.71 -4.17
N THR A 52 3.30 9.32 -2.95
CA THR A 52 4.15 10.10 -2.05
C THR A 52 4.63 9.24 -0.89
N TYR A 53 5.78 9.58 -0.31
CA TYR A 53 6.24 8.98 0.95
C TYR A 53 5.76 9.71 2.21
N ASN A 54 5.04 10.83 2.09
CA ASN A 54 4.40 11.46 3.25
C ASN A 54 3.32 10.59 3.89
N ASN A 55 2.74 9.63 3.14
CA ASN A 55 1.85 8.62 3.69
C ASN A 55 2.65 7.37 4.06
N THR A 56 2.69 7.04 5.36
CA THR A 56 3.38 5.87 5.91
C THR A 56 2.89 4.54 5.34
N PHE A 57 1.66 4.48 4.82
CA PHE A 57 1.12 3.32 4.11
C PHE A 57 2.07 2.86 2.99
N TYR A 58 2.55 3.79 2.16
CA TYR A 58 3.45 3.44 1.04
C TYR A 58 4.85 3.06 1.49
N SER A 59 5.33 3.60 2.62
CA SER A 59 6.61 3.19 3.22
C SER A 59 6.55 1.71 3.61
N VAL A 60 5.47 1.27 4.26
CA VAL A 60 5.27 -0.14 4.65
C VAL A 60 5.15 -1.05 3.43
N VAL A 61 4.41 -0.63 2.39
CA VAL A 61 4.31 -1.38 1.12
C VAL A 61 5.69 -1.57 0.50
N ASN A 62 6.47 -0.48 0.38
CA ASN A 62 7.81 -0.52 -0.21
C ASN A 62 8.80 -1.37 0.60
N GLU A 63 8.70 -1.34 1.92
CA GLU A 63 9.53 -2.15 2.81
C GLU A 63 9.30 -3.65 2.59
N GLU A 64 8.05 -4.07 2.49
CA GLU A 64 7.72 -5.47 2.21
C GLU A 64 8.13 -5.90 0.79
N ILE A 65 7.97 -5.05 -0.23
CA ILE A 65 8.50 -5.30 -1.58
C ILE A 65 10.02 -5.42 -1.53
N SER A 66 10.70 -4.50 -0.82
CA SER A 66 12.16 -4.53 -0.69
C SER A 66 12.68 -5.81 -0.04
N LYS A 67 11.94 -6.37 0.94
CA LYS A 67 12.29 -7.66 1.55
C LYS A 67 12.23 -8.79 0.51
N VAL A 68 11.12 -8.92 -0.20
CA VAL A 68 10.94 -9.96 -1.21
C VAL A 68 11.99 -9.84 -2.31
N VAL A 69 12.20 -8.65 -2.86
CA VAL A 69 13.18 -8.39 -3.92
C VAL A 69 14.60 -8.78 -3.47
N LYS A 70 14.98 -8.40 -2.24
CA LYS A 70 16.29 -8.75 -1.68
C LYS A 70 16.46 -10.25 -1.41
N GLU A 71 15.42 -10.93 -0.95
CA GLU A 71 15.44 -12.38 -0.73
C GLU A 71 15.73 -13.16 -2.02
N HIS A 72 15.32 -12.61 -3.17
CA HIS A 72 15.61 -13.17 -4.49
C HIS A 72 16.96 -12.71 -5.08
N GLY A 73 17.72 -11.87 -4.38
CA GLY A 73 19.00 -11.31 -4.86
C GLY A 73 18.82 -10.20 -5.90
N ASP A 74 17.63 -9.64 -6.04
CA ASP A 74 17.27 -8.61 -7.02
C ASP A 74 17.44 -7.19 -6.44
N GLN A 75 17.27 -6.16 -7.27
CA GLN A 75 17.43 -4.75 -6.92
C GLN A 75 16.12 -3.99 -7.02
N LEU A 76 15.79 -3.18 -6.01
CA LEU A 76 14.66 -2.27 -6.02
C LEU A 76 15.14 -0.82 -6.13
N ILE A 77 14.66 -0.11 -7.16
CA ILE A 77 14.86 1.33 -7.34
C ILE A 77 13.53 2.02 -7.03
N THR A 78 13.50 2.76 -5.93
CA THR A 78 12.28 3.43 -5.46
C THR A 78 12.38 4.94 -5.63
N LEU A 79 11.31 5.55 -6.17
CA LEU A 79 11.22 6.97 -6.45
C LEU A 79 9.94 7.57 -5.87
N ASP A 80 10.02 8.82 -5.37
CA ASP A 80 8.90 9.58 -4.83
C ASP A 80 8.56 10.78 -5.73
N PRO A 81 7.38 10.78 -6.39
CA PRO A 81 6.93 11.90 -7.21
C PRO A 81 6.31 13.04 -6.37
N ALA A 82 6.12 12.85 -5.06
CA ALA A 82 5.54 13.83 -4.16
C ALA A 82 4.22 14.41 -4.72
N MET A 83 3.25 13.56 -5.03
CA MET A 83 1.92 13.89 -5.60
C MET A 83 1.95 14.52 -6.99
N SER A 84 3.11 14.67 -7.63
CA SER A 84 3.22 15.28 -8.96
C SER A 84 3.10 14.25 -10.09
N LEU A 85 2.00 14.26 -10.83
CA LEU A 85 1.82 13.43 -12.03
C LEU A 85 2.94 13.66 -13.06
N LYS A 86 3.40 14.91 -13.22
CA LYS A 86 4.52 15.23 -14.11
C LYS A 86 5.78 14.49 -13.67
N LYS A 87 6.15 14.63 -12.40
CA LYS A 87 7.30 13.92 -11.82
C LYS A 87 7.16 12.40 -11.93
N GLN A 88 5.97 11.85 -11.68
CA GLN A 88 5.75 10.42 -11.81
C GLN A 88 6.00 9.92 -13.23
N LYS A 89 5.56 10.67 -14.24
CA LYS A 89 5.85 10.35 -15.65
C LYS A 89 7.35 10.38 -15.95
N GLU A 90 8.06 11.40 -15.47
CA GLU A 90 9.52 11.53 -15.61
C GLU A 90 10.25 10.38 -14.91
N GLN A 91 9.78 9.97 -13.74
CA GLN A 91 10.34 8.84 -12.98
C GLN A 91 10.12 7.50 -13.68
N ILE A 92 8.93 7.25 -14.24
CA ILE A 92 8.66 6.03 -15.01
C ILE A 92 9.57 5.98 -16.25
N GLN A 93 9.75 7.12 -16.95
CA GLN A 93 10.67 7.21 -18.06
C GLN A 93 12.12 6.91 -17.64
N TYR A 94 12.57 7.52 -16.54
CA TYR A 94 13.89 7.24 -15.96
C TYR A 94 14.07 5.77 -15.61
N LEU A 95 13.09 5.11 -14.98
CA LEU A 95 13.15 3.68 -14.65
C LEU A 95 13.26 2.81 -15.92
N MET A 96 12.53 3.15 -16.98
CA MET A 96 12.70 2.46 -18.29
C MET A 96 14.11 2.64 -18.84
N ASP A 97 14.72 3.82 -18.71
CA ASP A 97 16.09 4.10 -19.18
C ASP A 97 17.14 3.39 -18.33
N GLN A 98 16.82 3.08 -17.05
CA GLN A 98 17.62 2.19 -16.18
C GLN A 98 17.46 0.70 -16.53
N GLN A 99 16.65 0.38 -17.55
CA GLN A 99 16.40 -0.99 -18.01
C GLN A 99 15.84 -1.89 -16.88
N VAL A 100 14.80 -1.39 -16.17
CA VAL A 100 14.11 -2.20 -15.18
C VAL A 100 13.33 -3.34 -15.82
N ASP A 101 13.31 -4.49 -15.16
CA ASP A 101 12.62 -5.70 -15.61
C ASP A 101 11.12 -5.67 -15.29
N ALA A 102 10.72 -4.90 -14.27
CA ALA A 102 9.32 -4.70 -13.90
C ALA A 102 9.11 -3.32 -13.24
N LEU A 103 7.87 -2.85 -13.25
CA LEU A 103 7.45 -1.61 -12.59
C LEU A 103 6.35 -1.87 -11.57
N VAL A 104 6.52 -1.33 -10.36
CA VAL A 104 5.48 -1.21 -9.33
C VAL A 104 5.06 0.25 -9.26
N ILE A 105 3.77 0.51 -9.45
CA ILE A 105 3.26 1.88 -9.55
C ILE A 105 2.04 2.04 -8.65
N THR A 106 2.04 3.07 -7.79
CA THR A 106 0.82 3.64 -7.23
C THR A 106 0.54 4.95 -7.96
N PRO A 107 -0.45 4.99 -8.88
CA PRO A 107 -0.66 6.14 -9.74
C PRO A 107 -1.15 7.37 -8.96
N VAL A 108 -0.55 8.53 -9.22
CA VAL A 108 -1.00 9.83 -8.67
C VAL A 108 -2.37 10.23 -9.24
N ASP A 109 -2.67 9.79 -10.45
CA ASP A 109 -3.91 10.13 -11.16
C ASP A 109 -4.45 8.93 -11.94
N TYR A 110 -5.78 8.73 -11.89
CA TYR A 110 -6.47 7.60 -12.50
C TYR A 110 -6.32 7.51 -14.02
N GLU A 111 -6.28 8.65 -14.72
CA GLU A 111 -6.20 8.72 -16.18
C GLU A 111 -4.82 9.12 -16.70
N GLY A 112 -4.03 9.77 -15.85
CA GLY A 112 -2.84 10.52 -16.23
C GLY A 112 -1.71 9.69 -16.83
N LEU A 113 -1.63 8.40 -16.51
CA LEU A 113 -0.54 7.51 -16.98
C LEU A 113 -0.85 6.75 -18.28
N LYS A 114 -2.03 6.91 -18.87
CA LYS A 114 -2.54 6.12 -20.00
C LYS A 114 -1.52 5.96 -21.14
N ASP A 115 -0.97 7.05 -21.65
CA ASP A 115 -0.10 7.00 -22.84
C ASP A 115 1.26 6.41 -22.48
N LEU A 116 1.76 6.68 -21.29
CA LEU A 116 3.04 6.15 -20.81
C LEU A 116 2.96 4.64 -20.54
N LEU A 117 1.88 4.17 -19.93
CA LEU A 117 1.64 2.73 -19.73
C LEU A 117 1.59 1.96 -21.07
N LYS A 118 1.05 2.57 -22.13
CA LYS A 118 1.11 2.00 -23.48
C LYS A 118 2.55 1.88 -24.01
N VAL A 119 3.42 2.83 -23.69
CA VAL A 119 4.85 2.77 -24.07
C VAL A 119 5.56 1.66 -23.28
N VAL A 120 5.35 1.61 -21.95
CA VAL A 120 5.88 0.55 -21.07
C VAL A 120 5.49 -0.84 -21.58
N TYR A 121 4.19 -1.03 -21.89
CA TYR A 121 3.66 -2.28 -22.42
C TYR A 121 4.34 -2.71 -23.73
N LYS A 122 4.58 -1.77 -24.68
CA LYS A 122 5.28 -2.05 -25.92
C LYS A 122 6.74 -2.46 -25.74
N LYS A 123 7.34 -2.08 -24.62
CA LYS A 123 8.70 -2.49 -24.23
C LYS A 123 8.72 -3.84 -23.50
N ASN A 124 7.56 -4.50 -23.36
CA ASN A 124 7.38 -5.76 -22.62
C ASN A 124 7.80 -5.68 -21.15
N ILE A 125 7.70 -4.50 -20.52
CA ILE A 125 7.96 -4.33 -19.10
C ILE A 125 6.64 -4.58 -18.35
N PRO A 126 6.52 -5.61 -17.51
CA PRO A 126 5.34 -5.85 -16.71
C PRO A 126 5.12 -4.73 -15.71
N VAL A 127 3.84 -4.36 -15.54
CA VAL A 127 3.42 -3.32 -14.60
C VAL A 127 2.51 -3.91 -13.54
N ILE A 128 2.85 -3.68 -12.28
CA ILE A 128 2.05 -4.02 -11.10
C ILE A 128 1.52 -2.72 -10.52
N ILE A 129 0.21 -2.57 -10.51
CA ILE A 129 -0.47 -1.45 -9.86
C ILE A 129 -0.80 -1.82 -8.42
N VAL A 130 -0.53 -0.91 -7.47
CA VAL A 130 -0.77 -1.10 -6.05
C VAL A 130 -1.64 0.01 -5.49
N ASP A 131 -2.57 -0.33 -4.58
CA ASP A 131 -3.46 0.53 -3.81
C ASP A 131 -4.61 1.17 -4.62
N THR A 132 -4.34 1.81 -5.74
CA THR A 132 -5.35 2.48 -6.55
C THR A 132 -5.17 2.18 -8.04
N GLU A 133 -6.29 1.97 -8.72
CA GLU A 133 -6.30 1.55 -10.13
C GLU A 133 -5.99 2.68 -11.10
N VAL A 134 -5.67 2.30 -12.35
CA VAL A 134 -5.63 3.18 -13.53
C VAL A 134 -6.78 2.85 -14.48
N LYS A 135 -7.29 3.84 -15.22
CA LYS A 135 -8.40 3.67 -16.19
C LYS A 135 -8.08 2.66 -17.30
N GLN A 136 -6.82 2.56 -17.71
CA GLN A 136 -6.36 1.72 -18.81
C GLN A 136 -5.66 0.46 -18.31
N ASN A 137 -6.40 -0.43 -17.65
CA ASN A 137 -5.89 -1.67 -17.05
C ASN A 137 -5.34 -2.69 -18.09
N LYS A 138 -5.67 -2.58 -19.37
CA LYS A 138 -5.16 -3.49 -20.42
C LYS A 138 -3.65 -3.44 -20.63
N TYR A 139 -2.97 -2.42 -20.12
CA TYR A 139 -1.51 -2.29 -20.14
C TYR A 139 -0.86 -2.66 -18.81
N VAL A 140 -1.66 -3.16 -17.87
CA VAL A 140 -1.25 -3.55 -16.52
C VAL A 140 -1.25 -5.06 -16.42
N SER A 141 -0.18 -5.63 -15.88
CA SER A 141 -0.06 -7.07 -15.67
C SER A 141 -0.83 -7.55 -14.46
N TYR A 142 -0.80 -6.75 -13.38
CA TYR A 142 -1.46 -7.06 -12.11
C TYR A 142 -1.92 -5.79 -11.39
N SER A 143 -3.06 -5.88 -10.69
CA SER A 143 -3.53 -4.83 -9.78
C SER A 143 -3.82 -5.43 -8.41
N ILE A 144 -3.27 -4.82 -7.37
CA ILE A 144 -3.43 -5.20 -5.97
C ILE A 144 -4.09 -4.03 -5.25
N VAL A 145 -5.39 -4.13 -5.04
CA VAL A 145 -6.22 -3.05 -4.48
C VAL A 145 -7.16 -3.61 -3.41
N SER A 146 -7.62 -2.74 -2.50
CA SER A 146 -8.70 -3.05 -1.55
C SER A 146 -10.06 -2.87 -2.21
N ASP A 147 -11.10 -3.40 -1.58
CA ASP A 147 -12.48 -3.01 -1.89
C ASP A 147 -12.75 -1.61 -1.33
N ASN A 148 -12.32 -0.61 -2.09
CA ASN A 148 -12.43 0.79 -1.71
C ASN A 148 -13.87 1.26 -1.62
N TYR A 149 -14.78 0.68 -2.43
CA TYR A 149 -16.19 1.01 -2.36
C TYR A 149 -16.81 0.51 -1.06
N ASP A 150 -16.57 -0.76 -0.70
CA ASP A 150 -17.06 -1.33 0.54
C ASP A 150 -16.47 -0.63 1.78
N ALA A 151 -15.23 -0.18 1.73
CA ALA A 151 -14.64 0.60 2.82
C ALA A 151 -15.48 1.88 3.12
N GLY A 152 -15.92 2.58 2.08
CA GLY A 152 -16.83 3.73 2.23
C GLY A 152 -18.21 3.32 2.76
N VAL A 153 -18.75 2.20 2.28
CA VAL A 153 -20.02 1.63 2.78
C VAL A 153 -19.93 1.31 4.28
N GLN A 154 -18.82 0.75 4.74
CA GLN A 154 -18.62 0.43 6.16
C GLN A 154 -18.61 1.68 7.03
N CYS A 155 -17.91 2.75 6.61
CA CYS A 155 -17.95 4.04 7.33
C CYS A 155 -19.37 4.60 7.42
N ALA A 156 -20.14 4.58 6.33
CA ALA A 156 -21.52 5.07 6.32
C ALA A 156 -22.42 4.25 7.23
N LYS A 157 -22.33 2.92 7.19
CA LYS A 157 -23.11 2.03 8.05
C LYS A 157 -22.81 2.26 9.52
N ASP A 158 -21.53 2.39 9.89
CA ASP A 158 -21.15 2.69 11.28
C ASP A 158 -21.72 4.04 11.74
N MET A 159 -21.64 5.09 10.89
CA MET A 159 -22.24 6.38 11.16
C MET A 159 -23.74 6.28 11.42
N MET A 160 -24.46 5.54 10.58
CA MET A 160 -25.92 5.35 10.70
C MET A 160 -26.32 4.57 11.96
N THR A 161 -25.42 3.82 12.58
CA THR A 161 -25.71 3.20 13.89
C THR A 161 -25.57 4.16 15.07
N LYS A 162 -24.85 5.26 14.87
CA LYS A 162 -24.51 6.24 15.92
C LYS A 162 -25.38 7.50 15.85
N LEU A 163 -25.88 7.85 14.66
CA LEU A 163 -26.60 9.09 14.41
C LEU A 163 -27.85 8.82 13.56
N ASP A 164 -28.99 9.35 14.00
CA ASP A 164 -30.25 9.29 13.23
C ASP A 164 -30.32 10.33 12.11
N HIS A 165 -29.51 11.37 12.17
CA HIS A 165 -29.34 12.42 11.17
C HIS A 165 -27.93 12.99 11.22
N ALA A 166 -27.43 13.54 10.11
CA ALA A 166 -26.13 14.22 10.10
C ALA A 166 -25.99 15.21 8.93
N ASN A 167 -25.35 16.34 9.22
CA ASN A 167 -24.71 17.20 8.24
C ASN A 167 -23.25 16.76 8.04
N ILE A 168 -22.88 16.42 6.83
CA ILE A 168 -21.65 15.69 6.53
C ILE A 168 -20.72 16.55 5.68
N VAL A 169 -19.46 16.62 6.07
CA VAL A 169 -18.35 17.17 5.31
C VAL A 169 -17.54 16.03 4.73
N LEU A 170 -17.20 16.11 3.44
CA LEU A 170 -16.36 15.13 2.76
C LEU A 170 -14.98 15.73 2.46
N LEU A 171 -13.93 15.05 2.91
CA LEU A 171 -12.55 15.28 2.49
C LEU A 171 -12.18 14.20 1.48
N GLN A 172 -11.98 14.59 0.23
CA GLN A 172 -11.88 13.68 -0.92
C GLN A 172 -10.60 13.87 -1.74
N HIS A 173 -10.30 12.89 -2.59
CA HIS A 173 -9.30 12.95 -3.64
C HIS A 173 -9.91 12.33 -4.91
N SER A 174 -10.61 13.12 -5.67
CA SER A 174 -11.46 12.65 -6.77
C SER A 174 -10.68 12.17 -8.00
N THR A 175 -9.40 12.55 -8.13
CA THR A 175 -8.54 12.15 -9.26
C THR A 175 -7.95 10.74 -9.09
N THR A 176 -8.08 10.12 -7.91
CA THR A 176 -7.68 8.73 -7.67
C THR A 176 -8.89 7.81 -7.64
N ARG A 177 -8.72 6.57 -8.14
CA ARG A 177 -9.83 5.62 -8.16
C ARG A 177 -10.21 5.17 -6.75
N SER A 178 -9.24 4.93 -5.88
CA SER A 178 -9.48 4.55 -4.47
C SER A 178 -10.25 5.65 -3.72
N GLY A 179 -9.77 6.89 -3.78
CA GLY A 179 -10.41 8.03 -3.13
C GLY A 179 -11.84 8.26 -3.64
N TYR A 180 -12.04 8.21 -4.95
CA TYR A 180 -13.37 8.31 -5.55
C TYR A 180 -14.31 7.20 -5.06
N LEU A 181 -13.87 5.93 -5.07
CA LEU A 181 -14.72 4.81 -4.67
C LEU A 181 -15.08 4.83 -3.19
N ARG A 182 -14.15 5.21 -2.31
CA ARG A 182 -14.41 5.35 -0.87
C ARG A 182 -15.53 6.35 -0.60
N ILE A 183 -15.41 7.53 -1.18
CA ILE A 183 -16.44 8.58 -1.03
C ILE A 183 -17.77 8.15 -1.69
N LYS A 184 -17.69 7.54 -2.88
CA LYS A 184 -18.89 7.05 -3.57
C LYS A 184 -19.61 5.96 -2.76
N GLY A 185 -18.91 4.99 -2.18
CA GLY A 185 -19.52 3.95 -1.35
C GLY A 185 -20.22 4.52 -0.12
N PHE A 186 -19.62 5.53 0.51
CA PHE A 186 -20.24 6.25 1.62
C PHE A 186 -21.51 6.96 1.17
N GLU A 187 -21.46 7.74 0.09
CA GLU A 187 -22.61 8.50 -0.41
C GLU A 187 -23.76 7.63 -0.90
N ASP A 188 -23.46 6.59 -1.70
CA ASP A 188 -24.50 5.68 -2.20
C ASP A 188 -25.25 4.98 -1.03
N THR A 189 -24.59 4.77 0.10
CA THR A 189 -25.18 4.16 1.28
C THR A 189 -26.17 5.09 1.97
N ILE A 190 -25.89 6.38 2.02
CA ILE A 190 -26.74 7.37 2.72
C ILE A 190 -27.80 8.01 1.81
N GLN A 191 -27.65 7.95 0.47
CA GLN A 191 -28.42 8.74 -0.49
C GLN A 191 -29.94 8.56 -0.41
N SER A 192 -30.43 7.41 0.04
CA SER A 192 -31.86 7.13 0.16
C SER A 192 -32.48 7.69 1.44
N ASN A 193 -31.67 8.15 2.39
CA ASN A 193 -32.14 8.69 3.67
C ASN A 193 -31.95 10.22 3.72
N PRO A 194 -33.03 11.03 3.67
CA PRO A 194 -32.94 12.48 3.62
C PRO A 194 -32.39 13.13 4.91
N ASN A 195 -32.26 12.35 5.98
CA ASN A 195 -31.69 12.82 7.25
C ASN A 195 -30.17 13.02 7.16
N TYR A 196 -29.49 12.40 6.18
CA TYR A 196 -28.06 12.56 6.00
C TYR A 196 -27.78 13.49 4.82
N LYS A 197 -27.11 14.61 5.09
CA LYS A 197 -26.87 15.67 4.09
C LYS A 197 -25.40 15.96 3.92
N VAL A 198 -24.87 15.75 2.73
CA VAL A 198 -23.54 16.25 2.39
C VAL A 198 -23.63 17.74 2.15
N ILE A 199 -23.05 18.54 3.04
CA ILE A 199 -23.10 20.01 3.01
C ILE A 199 -21.84 20.65 2.43
N LYS A 200 -20.73 19.91 2.39
CA LYS A 200 -19.44 20.39 1.85
C LYS A 200 -18.61 19.24 1.30
N ARG A 201 -17.88 19.50 0.20
CA ARG A 201 -16.87 18.64 -0.36
C ARG A 201 -15.58 19.43 -0.53
N MET A 202 -14.45 18.87 -0.12
CA MET A 202 -13.15 19.52 -0.23
C MET A 202 -12.10 18.53 -0.74
N GLU A 203 -11.41 18.92 -1.82
CA GLU A 203 -10.26 18.15 -2.30
C GLU A 203 -9.08 18.33 -1.35
N CYS A 204 -8.53 17.26 -0.82
CA CYS A 204 -7.42 17.29 0.14
C CYS A 204 -6.23 16.41 -0.27
N GLU A 205 -6.28 15.81 -1.46
CA GLU A 205 -5.19 15.00 -2.02
C GLU A 205 -4.77 13.82 -1.13
N GLY A 206 -5.59 13.49 -0.12
CA GLY A 206 -5.25 12.46 0.86
C GLY A 206 -4.11 12.83 1.82
N GLN A 207 -3.78 14.13 1.93
CA GLN A 207 -2.65 14.64 2.71
C GLN A 207 -3.13 15.40 3.95
N LEU A 208 -2.49 15.18 5.09
CA LEU A 208 -2.77 15.87 6.35
C LEU A 208 -2.58 17.39 6.19
N GLU A 209 -1.44 17.79 5.62
CA GLU A 209 -1.05 19.19 5.42
C GLU A 209 -1.94 19.97 4.45
N VAL A 210 -2.73 19.25 3.63
CA VAL A 210 -3.74 19.86 2.75
C VAL A 210 -5.12 19.83 3.40
N ALA A 211 -5.46 18.77 4.11
CA ALA A 211 -6.75 18.60 4.78
C ALA A 211 -6.95 19.58 5.93
N MET A 212 -5.93 19.78 6.78
CA MET A 212 -5.99 20.64 7.95
C MET A 212 -6.39 22.08 7.60
N PRO A 213 -5.67 22.84 6.73
CA PRO A 213 -6.04 24.23 6.43
C PRO A 213 -7.39 24.34 5.70
N LYS A 214 -7.80 23.33 4.93
CA LYS A 214 -9.13 23.32 4.30
C LYS A 214 -10.23 23.15 5.32
N MET A 215 -10.03 22.29 6.32
CA MET A 215 -10.98 22.11 7.41
C MET A 215 -11.04 23.38 8.29
N GLU A 216 -9.91 24.01 8.60
CA GLU A 216 -9.87 25.30 9.31
C GLU A 216 -10.68 26.38 8.57
N SER A 217 -10.48 26.49 7.24
CA SER A 217 -11.25 27.44 6.42
C SER A 217 -12.75 27.14 6.46
N PHE A 218 -13.15 25.87 6.43
CA PHE A 218 -14.55 25.49 6.52
C PHE A 218 -15.16 25.80 7.91
N ILE A 219 -14.42 25.58 9.00
CA ILE A 219 -14.84 25.93 10.36
C ILE A 219 -15.15 27.43 10.45
N GLN A 220 -14.34 28.27 9.82
CA GLN A 220 -14.54 29.72 9.77
C GLN A 220 -15.81 30.14 8.99
N GLU A 221 -16.37 29.29 8.11
CA GLU A 221 -17.68 29.54 7.47
C GLU A 221 -18.83 29.54 8.49
N GLY A 222 -18.61 29.04 9.71
CA GLY A 222 -19.59 29.01 10.81
C GLY A 222 -20.79 28.08 10.54
N LYS A 223 -20.68 27.13 9.62
CA LYS A 223 -21.73 26.16 9.32
C LYS A 223 -21.68 25.02 10.31
N ASP A 224 -22.86 24.62 10.79
CA ASP A 224 -22.97 23.46 11.67
C ASP A 224 -22.86 22.14 10.87
N PHE A 225 -22.15 21.16 11.45
CA PHE A 225 -21.96 19.83 10.90
C PHE A 225 -21.72 18.83 12.01
N ASP A 226 -21.93 17.56 11.72
CA ASP A 226 -21.85 16.47 12.70
C ASP A 226 -20.71 15.50 12.36
N VAL A 227 -20.47 15.30 11.06
CA VAL A 227 -19.59 14.24 10.54
C VAL A 227 -18.57 14.80 9.55
N VAL A 228 -17.32 14.32 9.67
CA VAL A 228 -16.29 14.48 8.65
C VAL A 228 -15.91 13.09 8.12
N MET A 229 -16.31 12.78 6.89
CA MET A 229 -15.87 11.57 6.19
C MET A 229 -14.63 11.89 5.37
N CYS A 230 -13.52 11.24 5.71
CA CYS A 230 -12.23 11.41 5.06
C CYS A 230 -11.88 10.19 4.21
N LEU A 231 -11.33 10.43 3.03
CA LEU A 231 -10.96 9.35 2.12
C LEU A 231 -9.88 8.41 2.69
N ASN A 232 -9.06 8.91 3.65
CA ASN A 232 -8.00 8.15 4.31
C ASN A 232 -7.65 8.71 5.70
N ASP A 233 -6.84 8.00 6.45
CA ASP A 233 -6.43 8.39 7.81
C ASP A 233 -5.59 9.68 7.86
N PRO A 234 -4.61 9.94 6.95
CA PRO A 234 -3.91 11.23 6.96
C PRO A 234 -4.85 12.44 6.83
N SER A 235 -5.87 12.35 5.97
CA SER A 235 -6.88 13.42 5.86
C SER A 235 -7.72 13.54 7.11
N ALA A 236 -8.07 12.42 7.77
CA ALA A 236 -8.80 12.40 9.04
C ALA A 236 -7.98 13.05 10.15
N MET A 237 -6.68 12.74 10.24
CA MET A 237 -5.77 13.37 11.21
C MET A 237 -5.68 14.89 10.98
N GLY A 238 -5.63 15.34 9.71
CA GLY A 238 -5.66 16.77 9.38
C GLY A 238 -6.97 17.45 9.81
N ALA A 239 -8.12 16.79 9.57
CA ALA A 239 -9.42 17.29 10.01
C ALA A 239 -9.49 17.38 11.54
N MET A 240 -9.06 16.34 12.25
CA MET A 240 -9.03 16.30 13.72
C MET A 240 -8.11 17.37 14.31
N ALA A 241 -6.95 17.61 13.71
CA ALA A 241 -6.05 18.68 14.13
C ALA A 241 -6.72 20.06 14.03
N ALA A 242 -7.41 20.35 12.91
CA ALA A 242 -8.17 21.59 12.74
C ALA A 242 -9.33 21.72 13.76
N LEU A 243 -10.08 20.63 13.97
CA LEU A 243 -11.17 20.61 14.96
C LEU A 243 -10.66 20.83 16.37
N SER A 244 -9.56 20.16 16.76
CA SER A 244 -8.94 20.31 18.08
C SER A 244 -8.42 21.72 18.32
N ALA A 245 -7.75 22.32 17.33
CA ALA A 245 -7.25 23.70 17.41
C ALA A 245 -8.37 24.74 17.61
N ASN A 246 -9.60 24.41 17.20
CA ASN A 246 -10.78 25.26 17.36
C ASN A 246 -11.71 24.82 18.50
N ASN A 247 -11.29 23.87 19.36
CA ASN A 247 -12.11 23.29 20.44
C ASN A 247 -13.46 22.70 19.97
N MET A 248 -13.48 22.13 18.76
CA MET A 248 -14.68 21.59 18.12
C MET A 248 -14.64 20.07 17.91
N LEU A 249 -13.60 19.37 18.39
CA LEU A 249 -13.47 17.93 18.17
C LEU A 249 -14.53 17.13 18.92
N ASP A 250 -14.83 17.55 20.16
CA ASP A 250 -15.83 16.87 20.97
C ASP A 250 -17.23 16.93 20.33
N GLY A 251 -17.89 15.79 20.26
CA GLY A 251 -19.20 15.65 19.65
C GLY A 251 -19.21 15.60 18.11
N LYS A 252 -18.05 15.63 17.47
CA LYS A 252 -17.92 15.39 16.03
C LYS A 252 -17.48 13.96 15.71
N PHE A 253 -18.00 13.39 14.65
CA PHE A 253 -17.68 12.03 14.20
C PHE A 253 -16.75 12.09 12.99
N VAL A 254 -15.46 11.77 13.21
CA VAL A 254 -14.46 11.74 12.13
C VAL A 254 -14.23 10.30 11.69
N TYR A 255 -14.33 10.05 10.38
CA TYR A 255 -14.11 8.75 9.76
C TYR A 255 -12.91 8.78 8.84
N GLY A 256 -12.10 7.71 8.87
CA GLY A 256 -10.95 7.51 8.00
C GLY A 256 -10.93 6.11 7.39
N ILE A 257 -9.95 5.85 6.57
CA ILE A 257 -9.65 4.55 5.95
C ILE A 257 -8.13 4.45 5.89
N ASP A 258 -7.57 3.34 6.19
CA ASP A 258 -6.24 2.74 6.12
C ASP A 258 -5.97 1.90 7.37
N GLY A 259 -6.49 2.28 8.54
CA GLY A 259 -6.24 1.61 9.81
C GLY A 259 -4.80 1.81 10.27
N THR A 260 -4.28 3.03 10.14
CA THR A 260 -2.94 3.36 10.63
C THR A 260 -2.85 3.20 12.15
N PRO A 261 -1.66 2.97 12.71
CA PRO A 261 -1.50 2.91 14.16
C PRO A 261 -2.06 4.14 14.89
N GLU A 262 -1.79 5.32 14.35
CA GLU A 262 -2.22 6.61 14.92
C GLU A 262 -3.76 6.74 14.88
N ALA A 263 -4.40 6.36 13.76
CA ALA A 263 -5.85 6.40 13.65
C ALA A 263 -6.53 5.40 14.60
N LYS A 264 -5.97 4.20 14.76
CA LYS A 264 -6.46 3.21 15.72
C LYS A 264 -6.38 3.73 17.17
N GLU A 265 -5.27 4.36 17.53
CA GLU A 265 -5.12 5.00 18.85
C GLU A 265 -6.20 6.07 19.06
N MET A 266 -6.46 6.92 18.06
CA MET A 266 -7.54 7.92 18.13
C MET A 266 -8.93 7.30 18.26
N VAL A 267 -9.17 6.15 17.65
CA VAL A 267 -10.44 5.40 17.81
C VAL A 267 -10.54 4.82 19.23
N GLU A 268 -9.46 4.22 19.75
CA GLU A 268 -9.41 3.66 21.11
C GLU A 268 -9.61 4.74 22.19
N GLU A 269 -9.09 5.95 21.95
CA GLU A 269 -9.28 7.11 22.84
C GLU A 269 -10.67 7.77 22.67
N GLY A 270 -11.50 7.31 21.74
CA GLY A 270 -12.83 7.89 21.46
C GLY A 270 -12.80 9.25 20.76
N LYS A 271 -11.65 9.68 20.24
CA LYS A 271 -11.47 10.95 19.51
C LYS A 271 -11.83 10.83 18.02
N MET A 272 -11.72 9.63 17.45
CA MET A 272 -12.09 9.29 16.08
C MET A 272 -13.21 8.26 16.10
N ALA A 273 -14.20 8.40 15.23
CA ALA A 273 -15.37 7.53 15.21
C ALA A 273 -15.05 6.11 14.74
N ALA A 274 -14.31 5.99 13.64
CA ALA A 274 -13.79 4.73 13.12
C ALA A 274 -12.75 4.95 12.01
N THR A 275 -11.93 3.93 11.77
CA THR A 275 -11.13 3.77 10.55
C THR A 275 -11.31 2.36 9.97
N VAL A 276 -11.48 2.26 8.66
CA VAL A 276 -11.53 0.97 7.96
C VAL A 276 -10.13 0.54 7.58
N ALA A 277 -9.68 -0.60 8.15
CA ALA A 277 -8.29 -1.02 7.99
C ALA A 277 -7.99 -1.61 6.61
N GLN A 278 -6.84 -1.23 6.05
CA GLN A 278 -6.17 -1.89 4.93
C GLN A 278 -4.98 -2.71 5.42
N SER A 279 -4.39 -3.54 4.54
CA SER A 279 -3.22 -4.35 4.87
C SER A 279 -2.03 -4.02 3.95
N PRO A 280 -1.27 -2.95 4.21
CA PRO A 280 -0.13 -2.55 3.39
C PRO A 280 0.95 -3.66 3.30
N LYS A 281 1.15 -4.43 4.37
CA LYS A 281 2.06 -5.59 4.37
C LYS A 281 1.63 -6.67 3.36
N THR A 282 0.33 -6.94 3.27
CA THR A 282 -0.20 -7.91 2.29
C THR A 282 -0.03 -7.39 0.86
N PHE A 283 -0.20 -6.09 0.65
CA PHE A 283 0.03 -5.46 -0.65
C PHE A 283 1.49 -5.59 -1.08
N GLY A 284 2.43 -5.23 -0.19
CA GLY A 284 3.84 -5.35 -0.47
C GLY A 284 4.28 -6.78 -0.78
N LYS A 285 3.86 -7.76 0.03
CA LYS A 285 4.17 -9.18 -0.21
C LYS A 285 3.62 -9.75 -1.52
N LYS A 286 2.49 -9.24 -2.00
CA LYS A 286 1.90 -9.69 -3.27
C LYS A 286 2.51 -8.98 -4.48
N ALA A 287 3.08 -7.81 -4.29
CA ALA A 287 3.68 -7.01 -5.36
C ALA A 287 5.18 -7.35 -5.58
N GLY A 288 5.90 -7.77 -4.54
CA GLY A 288 7.28 -8.29 -4.63
C GLY A 288 7.28 -9.76 -5.03
#